data_b11f534f5f4186a5dce751d8bed5240b
#
_entry.id   b11f534f5f4186a5dce751d8bed5240b
#
_cell.length_a   1.000
_cell.length_b   1.000
_cell.length_c   1.000
_cell.angle_alpha   90.00
_cell.angle_beta   90.00
_cell.angle_gamma   90.00
#
_symmetry.space_group_name_H-M   'P 1'
#
loop_
_entity.id
_entity.type
_entity.pdbx_description
1 polymer ?
#
loop_
_entity_poly.entity_id
_entity_poly.type
_entity_poly.pdbx_seq_one_letter_code
_entity_poly.pdbx_strand_id
1 'polypeptide(L)'
;MTQADNLMADATLDATGLLCPLPVLKAPRAGKPLAPGALLEVLATDPGATRDFEHFCRTTGCELLESSEQPGGVLRFLMRKPG
;
A
#
# COMPACT_ATOMS: atom_id res chain seq x y z
N MET A 1 22.48 10.36 0.77
CA MET A 1 21.13 10.23 0.36
C MET A 1 20.71 8.80 0.14
N THR A 2 19.68 8.38 0.75
CA THR A 2 19.25 7.01 0.61
C THR A 2 18.27 6.88 -0.54
N GLN A 3 18.32 5.77 -1.20
CA GLN A 3 17.43 5.50 -2.32
C GLN A 3 16.01 5.25 -1.87
N ALA A 4 15.82 4.78 -0.65
CA ALA A 4 14.49 4.52 -0.16
C ALA A 4 13.66 5.80 -0.13
N ASP A 5 14.30 6.92 0.15
CA ASP A 5 13.61 8.20 0.21
C ASP A 5 13.18 8.68 -1.17
N ASN A 6 13.75 8.08 -2.23
CA ASN A 6 13.45 8.48 -3.58
C ASN A 6 12.46 7.55 -4.27
N LEU A 7 11.96 6.56 -3.55
CA LEU A 7 10.95 5.68 -4.11
C LEU A 7 9.64 6.45 -4.14
N MET A 8 9.27 6.87 -5.32
CA MET A 8 8.05 7.63 -5.50
C MET A 8 6.98 6.71 -6.04
N ALA A 9 5.83 6.73 -5.40
CA ALA A 9 4.71 5.92 -5.85
C ALA A 9 4.14 6.51 -7.13
N ASP A 10 3.68 5.63 -7.99
CA ASP A 10 3.00 6.05 -9.20
C ASP A 10 1.56 6.47 -8.91
N ALA A 11 1.01 6.00 -7.80
CA ALA A 11 -0.30 6.41 -7.32
C ALA A 11 -0.35 6.26 -5.81
N THR A 12 -1.21 7.03 -5.18
CA THR A 12 -1.43 6.97 -3.74
C THR A 12 -2.90 6.79 -3.45
N LEU A 13 -3.21 5.80 -2.62
CA LEU A 13 -4.55 5.60 -2.11
C LEU A 13 -4.60 6.09 -0.66
N ASP A 14 -5.35 7.14 -0.43
CA ASP A 14 -5.56 7.63 0.92
C ASP A 14 -6.76 6.91 1.53
N ALA A 15 -6.46 5.92 2.34
CA ALA A 15 -7.49 5.13 3.02
C ALA A 15 -7.50 5.43 4.53
N THR A 16 -6.95 6.59 4.92
CA THR A 16 -7.00 6.99 6.33
C THR A 16 -8.45 7.17 6.76
N GLY A 17 -8.73 6.79 8.00
CA GLY A 17 -10.08 6.86 8.55
C GLY A 17 -10.97 5.70 8.16
N LEU A 18 -10.57 4.85 7.22
CA LEU A 18 -11.36 3.68 6.86
C LEU A 18 -11.01 2.51 7.75
N LEU A 19 -12.03 1.74 8.09
CA LEU A 19 -11.85 0.56 8.93
C LEU A 19 -11.55 -0.66 8.08
N CYS A 20 -10.74 -1.56 8.63
CA CYS A 20 -10.48 -2.86 8.05
C CYS A 20 -11.82 -3.56 7.73
N PRO A 21 -11.99 -4.16 6.56
CA PRO A 21 -11.00 -4.39 5.51
C PRO A 21 -11.09 -3.39 4.34
N LEU A 22 -11.70 -2.21 4.53
CA LEU A 22 -11.95 -1.29 3.44
C LEU A 22 -10.67 -0.87 2.69
N PRO A 23 -9.54 -0.59 3.40
CA PRO A 23 -8.34 -0.20 2.65
C PRO A 23 -7.91 -1.26 1.63
N VAL A 24 -7.94 -2.53 2.02
CA VAL A 24 -7.49 -3.60 1.13
C VAL A 24 -8.51 -3.85 0.01
N LEU A 25 -9.78 -3.55 0.26
CA LEU A 25 -10.80 -3.69 -0.78
C LEU A 25 -10.70 -2.59 -1.84
N LYS A 26 -10.16 -1.44 -1.46
CA LYS A 26 -10.01 -0.33 -2.41
C LYS A 26 -8.70 -0.39 -3.19
N ALA A 27 -7.72 -1.13 -2.70
CA ALA A 27 -6.41 -1.18 -3.34
C ALA A 27 -6.44 -1.72 -4.77
N PRO A 28 -7.19 -2.77 -5.11
CA PRO A 28 -7.22 -3.24 -6.50
C PRO A 28 -7.71 -2.19 -7.48
N ARG A 29 -8.72 -1.43 -7.09
CA ARG A 29 -9.23 -0.37 -7.94
C ARG A 29 -8.20 0.74 -8.13
N ALA A 30 -7.52 1.12 -7.07
CA ALA A 30 -6.49 2.16 -7.15
C ALA A 30 -5.31 1.73 -8.00
N GLY A 31 -4.98 0.44 -7.99
CA GLY A 31 -3.86 -0.07 -8.77
C GLY A 31 -4.21 -0.45 -10.20
N LYS A 32 -5.51 -0.49 -10.53
CA LYS A 32 -5.92 -0.98 -11.83
C LYS A 32 -5.32 -0.21 -13.01
N PRO A 33 -5.28 1.12 -12.97
CA PRO A 33 -4.71 1.87 -14.10
C PRO A 33 -3.18 1.83 -14.16
N LEU A 34 -2.54 1.26 -13.15
CA LEU A 34 -1.07 1.24 -13.10
C LEU A 34 -0.52 0.13 -13.98
N ALA A 35 0.62 0.42 -14.61
CA ALA A 35 1.33 -0.59 -15.39
C ALA A 35 1.94 -1.65 -14.48
N PRO A 36 2.17 -2.87 -15.00
CA PRO A 36 2.90 -3.87 -14.22
C PRO A 36 4.24 -3.32 -13.77
N GLY A 37 4.62 -3.61 -12.52
CA GLY A 37 5.84 -3.10 -11.94
C GLY A 37 5.72 -1.71 -11.32
N ALA A 38 4.61 -1.03 -11.52
CA ALA A 38 4.39 0.29 -10.93
C ALA A 38 4.16 0.20 -9.43
N LEU A 39 4.37 1.30 -8.75
CA LEU A 39 4.29 1.35 -7.29
C LEU A 39 3.00 2.03 -6.85
N LEU A 40 2.32 1.39 -5.90
CA LEU A 40 1.14 1.93 -5.26
C LEU A 40 1.43 2.17 -3.79
N GLU A 41 1.20 3.40 -3.35
CA GLU A 41 1.29 3.74 -1.94
C GLU A 41 -0.10 3.75 -1.34
N VAL A 42 -0.26 3.11 -0.19
CA VAL A 42 -1.53 3.13 0.54
C VAL A 42 -1.27 3.68 1.93
N LEU A 43 -2.11 4.63 2.34
CA LEU A 43 -2.08 5.20 3.68
C LEU A 43 -3.33 4.73 4.41
N ALA A 44 -3.17 4.26 5.63
CA ALA A 44 -4.29 3.75 6.43
C ALA A 44 -4.05 4.06 7.90
N THR A 45 -5.11 4.04 8.68
CA THR A 45 -5.01 4.30 10.13
C THR A 45 -5.54 3.15 10.97
N ASP A 46 -6.23 2.18 10.36
CA ASP A 46 -6.72 1.04 11.10
C ASP A 46 -5.58 0.06 11.37
N PRO A 47 -5.37 -0.37 12.65
CA PRO A 47 -4.25 -1.27 12.97
C PRO A 47 -4.31 -2.61 12.25
N GLY A 48 -5.48 -3.06 11.84
CA GLY A 48 -5.60 -4.31 11.09
C GLY A 48 -5.09 -4.25 9.66
N ALA A 49 -4.81 -3.04 9.15
CA ALA A 49 -4.41 -2.87 7.76
C ALA A 49 -3.09 -3.59 7.45
N THR A 50 -2.16 -3.61 8.40
CA THR A 50 -0.86 -4.25 8.15
C THR A 50 -1.04 -5.73 7.80
N ARG A 51 -1.79 -6.45 8.61
CA ARG A 51 -2.03 -7.87 8.35
C ARG A 51 -2.80 -8.08 7.07
N ASP A 52 -3.78 -7.21 6.82
CA ASP A 52 -4.61 -7.31 5.61
C ASP A 52 -3.78 -7.13 4.36
N PHE A 53 -2.85 -6.16 4.34
CA PHE A 53 -2.03 -5.93 3.17
C PHE A 53 -0.96 -6.99 2.99
N GLU A 54 -0.43 -7.55 4.09
CA GLU A 54 0.47 -8.70 3.97
C GLU A 54 -0.23 -9.86 3.30
N HIS A 55 -1.46 -10.14 3.72
CA HIS A 55 -2.25 -11.20 3.12
C HIS A 55 -2.59 -10.88 1.66
N PHE A 56 -3.01 -9.66 1.40
CA PHE A 56 -3.36 -9.22 0.05
C PHE A 56 -2.19 -9.42 -0.91
N CYS A 57 -0.99 -9.03 -0.50
CA CYS A 57 0.17 -9.17 -1.37
C CYS A 57 0.52 -10.63 -1.60
N ARG A 58 0.35 -11.49 -0.59
CA ARG A 58 0.60 -12.92 -0.76
C ARG A 58 -0.36 -13.54 -1.77
N THR A 59 -1.63 -13.14 -1.74
CA THR A 59 -2.64 -13.77 -2.59
C THR A 59 -2.66 -13.19 -4.00
N THR A 60 -2.24 -11.95 -4.18
CA THR A 60 -2.29 -11.31 -5.50
C THR A 60 -0.94 -11.32 -6.22
N GLY A 61 0.13 -11.67 -5.53
CA GLY A 61 1.46 -11.62 -6.12
C GLY A 61 2.09 -10.24 -6.09
N CYS A 62 1.44 -9.25 -5.48
CA CYS A 62 2.07 -7.95 -5.27
C CYS A 62 3.28 -8.11 -4.38
N GLU A 63 4.27 -7.26 -4.60
CA GLU A 63 5.44 -7.22 -3.72
C GLU A 63 5.26 -6.08 -2.73
N LEU A 64 5.25 -6.41 -1.44
CA LEU A 64 5.17 -5.40 -0.39
C LEU A 64 6.58 -4.91 -0.08
N LEU A 65 6.91 -3.73 -0.61
CA LEU A 65 8.26 -3.20 -0.50
C LEU A 65 8.50 -2.54 0.84
N GLU A 66 7.47 -1.92 1.39
CA GLU A 66 7.62 -1.21 2.66
C GLU A 66 6.30 -1.25 3.40
N SER A 67 6.40 -1.44 4.71
CA SER A 67 5.25 -1.38 5.63
C SER A 67 5.76 -0.67 6.86
N SER A 68 5.34 0.56 7.07
CA SER A 68 5.89 1.39 8.13
C SER A 68 4.82 2.22 8.78
N GLU A 69 5.09 2.69 9.99
CA GLU A 69 4.21 3.60 10.70
C GLU A 69 4.82 4.99 10.66
N GLN A 70 4.01 5.95 10.22
CA GLN A 70 4.39 7.34 10.15
C GLN A 70 3.99 8.06 11.42
N PRO A 71 4.54 9.24 11.71
CA PRO A 71 4.08 10.03 12.84
C PRO A 71 2.58 10.27 12.76
N GLY A 72 1.90 10.25 13.90
CA GLY A 72 0.47 10.45 13.96
C GLY A 72 -0.34 9.19 13.77
N GLY A 73 0.30 8.02 13.73
CA GLY A 73 -0.41 6.74 13.66
C GLY A 73 -0.84 6.35 12.25
N VAL A 74 -0.32 7.02 11.23
CA VAL A 74 -0.61 6.65 9.85
C VAL A 74 0.29 5.51 9.42
N LEU A 75 -0.32 4.45 8.89
CA LEU A 75 0.41 3.30 8.36
C LEU A 75 0.62 3.52 6.87
N ARG A 76 1.83 3.25 6.40
CA ARG A 76 2.17 3.42 5.00
C ARG A 76 2.60 2.09 4.41
N PHE A 77 2.00 1.73 3.30
CA PHE A 77 2.33 0.50 2.57
C PHE A 77 2.73 0.86 1.16
N LEU A 78 3.89 0.38 0.74
CA LEU A 78 4.36 0.60 -0.62
C LEU A 78 4.43 -0.75 -1.32
N MET A 79 3.66 -0.90 -2.38
CA MET A 79 3.51 -2.17 -3.06
C MET A 79 3.86 -2.02 -4.54
N ARG A 80 4.47 -3.08 -5.10
CA ARG A 80 4.74 -3.13 -6.53
C ARG A 80 3.71 -4.03 -7.19
N LYS A 81 3.09 -3.51 -8.24
CA LYS A 81 2.09 -4.27 -8.99
C LYS A 81 2.77 -5.46 -9.66
N PRO A 82 2.14 -6.66 -9.66
CA PRO A 82 2.74 -7.83 -10.31
C PRO A 82 2.95 -7.57 -11.80
N GLY A 83 4.08 -8.02 -12.29
CA GLY A 83 4.47 -7.80 -13.67
C GLY A 83 4.01 -8.86 -14.65
#